data_4a9c55c9ffa3ef27b3fe95b9a98c86ff
#
_entry.id   4a9c55c9ffa3ef27b3fe95b9a98c86ff
#
_cell.length_a   1.000
_cell.length_b   1.000
_cell.length_c   1.000
_cell.angle_alpha   90.00
_cell.angle_beta   90.00
_cell.angle_gamma   90.00
#
_symmetry.space_group_name_H-M   'P 1'
#
loop_
_entity.id
_entity.type
_entity.pdbx_description
1 polymer ?
#
loop_
_entity_poly.entity_id
_entity_poly.type
_entity_poly.pdbx_seq_one_letter_code
_entity_poly.pdbx_strand_id
1 'polypeptide(L)'
;MLSKHLIKQTLADNRETLRKYGVKQIGLFGSHVNGTAHATSDIDLLVELERSTFHDYMGLVLFLEDLFERKVDLVTAKSVKPRLKPYIEKEVEYVANL
;
A
#
# COMPACT_ATOMS: atom_id res chain seq x y z
N MET A 1 3.27 -5.90 17.10
CA MET A 1 3.09 -6.24 15.68
C MET A 1 2.00 -5.36 15.06
N LEU A 2 2.20 -4.91 13.83
CA LEU A 2 1.22 -4.09 13.14
C LEU A 2 0.03 -4.94 12.71
N SER A 3 -1.19 -4.52 13.10
CA SER A 3 -2.41 -5.16 12.62
C SER A 3 -2.85 -4.50 11.31
N LYS A 4 -3.67 -5.20 10.52
CA LYS A 4 -4.21 -4.60 9.30
C LYS A 4 -5.06 -3.37 9.60
N HIS A 5 -5.78 -3.39 10.71
CA HIS A 5 -6.59 -2.24 11.14
C HIS A 5 -5.70 -1.02 11.40
N LEU A 6 -4.61 -1.20 12.12
CA LEU A 6 -3.68 -0.12 12.43
C LEU A 6 -3.01 0.42 11.16
N ILE A 7 -2.60 -0.46 10.26
CA ILE A 7 -1.99 -0.04 8.98
C ILE A 7 -2.99 0.80 8.18
N LYS A 8 -4.22 0.34 8.04
CA LYS A 8 -5.25 1.06 7.29
C LYS A 8 -5.58 2.40 7.93
N GLN A 9 -5.67 2.44 9.26
CA GLN A 9 -5.94 3.67 9.99
C GLN A 9 -4.80 4.69 9.82
N THR A 10 -3.55 4.21 9.90
CA THR A 10 -2.38 5.08 9.72
C THR A 10 -2.35 5.67 8.32
N LEU A 11 -2.68 4.87 7.30
CA LEU A 11 -2.77 5.38 5.92
C LEU A 11 -3.88 6.43 5.80
N ALA A 12 -5.03 6.19 6.39
CA ALA A 12 -6.14 7.14 6.37
C ALA A 12 -5.78 8.46 7.06
N ASP A 13 -5.04 8.38 8.16
CA ASP A 13 -4.60 9.56 8.90
C ASP A 13 -3.59 10.40 8.11
N ASN A 14 -2.92 9.80 7.13
CA ASN A 14 -1.93 10.46 6.29
C ASN A 14 -2.45 10.70 4.86
N ARG A 15 -3.76 10.74 4.67
CA ARG A 15 -4.37 10.86 3.33
C ARG A 15 -3.92 12.10 2.56
N GLU A 16 -3.72 13.22 3.23
CA GLU A 16 -3.30 14.45 2.55
C GLU A 16 -1.90 14.30 1.96
N THR A 17 -0.99 13.71 2.72
CA THR A 17 0.36 13.44 2.22
C THR A 17 0.34 12.45 1.07
N LEU A 18 -0.48 11.41 1.17
CA LEU A 18 -0.63 10.44 0.08
C LEU A 18 -1.12 11.10 -1.19
N ARG A 19 -2.09 12.01 -1.08
CA ARG A 19 -2.60 12.76 -2.25
C ARG A 19 -1.52 13.62 -2.89
N LYS A 20 -0.61 14.18 -2.11
CA LYS A 20 0.50 14.98 -2.63
C LYS A 20 1.43 14.14 -3.52
N TYR A 21 1.55 12.85 -3.22
CA TYR A 21 2.31 11.92 -4.06
C TYR A 21 1.51 11.40 -5.25
N GLY A 22 0.28 11.87 -5.42
CA GLY A 22 -0.57 11.47 -6.53
C GLY A 22 -1.36 10.20 -6.31
N VAL A 23 -1.52 9.78 -5.06
CA VAL A 23 -2.28 8.55 -4.75
C VAL A 23 -3.77 8.79 -4.96
N LYS A 24 -4.38 8.00 -5.84
CA LYS A 24 -5.82 7.98 -6.05
C LYS A 24 -6.48 6.94 -5.14
N GLN A 25 -5.83 5.79 -5.00
CA GLN A 25 -6.34 4.70 -4.20
C GLN A 25 -5.17 3.88 -3.67
N ILE A 26 -5.27 3.40 -2.44
CA ILE A 26 -4.27 2.53 -1.84
C ILE A 26 -4.96 1.44 -1.04
N GLY A 27 -4.42 0.23 -1.14
CA GLY A 27 -4.97 -0.91 -0.43
C GLY A 27 -3.88 -1.82 0.12
N LEU A 28 -4.24 -2.58 1.14
CA LEU A 28 -3.36 -3.55 1.79
C LEU A 28 -3.68 -4.94 1.25
N PHE A 29 -2.64 -5.70 0.91
CA PHE A 29 -2.79 -7.10 0.55
C PHE A 29 -1.65 -7.92 1.15
N GLY A 30 -1.59 -9.19 0.83
CA GLY A 30 -0.51 -10.05 1.31
C GLY A 30 -0.67 -10.52 2.75
N SER A 31 0.44 -10.75 3.44
CA SER A 31 0.46 -11.44 4.74
C SER A 31 -0.33 -10.72 5.83
N HIS A 32 -0.39 -9.39 5.80
CA HIS A 32 -1.14 -8.63 6.81
C HIS A 32 -2.66 -8.74 6.62
N VAL A 33 -3.11 -9.13 5.44
CA VAL A 33 -4.54 -9.36 5.19
C VAL A 33 -4.91 -10.82 5.44
N ASN A 34 -4.10 -11.75 4.94
CA ASN A 34 -4.43 -13.18 5.02
C ASN A 34 -4.07 -13.85 6.35
N GLY A 35 -3.52 -13.11 7.30
CA GLY A 35 -3.24 -13.64 8.64
C GLY A 35 -1.92 -14.38 8.80
N THR A 36 -1.03 -14.31 7.80
CA THR A 36 0.27 -14.99 7.86
C THR A 36 1.41 -14.04 8.26
N ALA A 37 1.11 -12.77 8.55
CA ALA A 37 2.13 -11.79 8.94
C ALA A 37 2.74 -12.12 10.29
N HIS A 38 4.03 -11.78 10.42
CA HIS A 38 4.74 -11.84 11.69
C HIS A 38 5.53 -10.52 11.88
N ALA A 39 6.24 -10.41 13.00
CA ALA A 39 6.86 -9.13 13.41
C ALA A 39 7.78 -8.49 12.37
N THR A 40 8.38 -9.29 11.49
CA THR A 40 9.32 -8.80 10.47
C THR A 40 8.77 -8.86 9.05
N SER A 41 7.48 -9.17 8.88
CA SER A 41 6.88 -9.24 7.55
C SER A 41 6.86 -7.87 6.87
N ASP A 42 7.15 -7.84 5.57
CA ASP A 42 7.01 -6.64 4.74
C ASP A 42 5.53 -6.27 4.64
N ILE A 43 5.27 -4.99 4.43
CA ILE A 43 3.92 -4.51 4.20
C ILE A 43 3.69 -4.45 2.69
N ASP A 44 2.69 -5.18 2.19
CA ASP A 44 2.36 -5.22 0.77
C ASP A 44 1.21 -4.26 0.48
N LEU A 45 1.48 -3.25 -0.33
CA LEU A 45 0.49 -2.22 -0.67
C LEU A 45 0.29 -2.16 -2.19
N LEU A 46 -0.98 -2.05 -2.59
CA LEU A 46 -1.37 -1.82 -3.97
C LEU A 46 -1.80 -0.37 -4.11
N VAL A 47 -1.22 0.36 -5.05
CA VAL A 47 -1.49 1.78 -5.21
C VAL A 47 -1.91 2.10 -6.64
N GLU A 48 -2.88 2.99 -6.79
CA GLU A 48 -3.21 3.62 -8.05
C GLU A 48 -2.79 5.08 -7.98
N LEU A 49 -1.93 5.50 -8.92
CA LEU A 49 -1.36 6.84 -8.95
C LEU A 49 -1.96 7.64 -10.10
N GLU A 50 -2.22 8.93 -9.88
CA GLU A 50 -2.63 9.86 -10.95
C GLU A 50 -1.51 10.07 -11.96
N ARG A 51 -0.27 10.12 -11.44
CA ARG A 51 0.94 10.28 -12.24
C ARG A 51 1.89 9.13 -11.91
N SER A 52 2.42 8.51 -12.94
CA SER A 52 3.34 7.38 -12.76
C SER A 52 4.79 7.83 -12.97
N THR A 53 5.22 8.84 -12.22
CA THR A 53 6.62 9.27 -12.28
C THR A 53 7.45 8.46 -11.29
N PHE A 54 8.68 8.16 -11.67
CA PHE A 54 9.61 7.46 -10.81
C PHE A 54 9.86 8.24 -9.51
N HIS A 55 9.97 9.56 -9.64
CA HIS A 55 10.21 10.44 -8.50
C HIS A 55 9.10 10.32 -7.45
N ASP A 56 7.84 10.42 -7.88
CA ASP A 56 6.70 10.31 -6.98
C ASP A 56 6.60 8.91 -6.38
N TYR A 57 6.84 7.88 -7.20
CA TYR A 57 6.82 6.49 -6.72
C TYR A 57 7.86 6.26 -5.63
N MET A 58 9.10 6.64 -5.88
CA MET A 58 10.18 6.43 -4.91
C MET A 58 9.99 7.28 -3.65
N GLY A 59 9.52 8.51 -3.81
CA GLY A 59 9.19 9.36 -2.67
C GLY A 59 8.13 8.72 -1.80
N LEU A 60 7.10 8.13 -2.42
CA LEU A 60 6.03 7.45 -1.70
C LEU A 60 6.55 6.22 -0.96
N VAL A 61 7.40 5.40 -1.61
CA VAL A 61 8.00 4.22 -0.96
C VAL A 61 8.76 4.64 0.29
N LEU A 62 9.63 5.63 0.16
CA LEU A 62 10.44 6.11 1.28
C LEU A 62 9.58 6.69 2.41
N PHE A 63 8.55 7.44 2.05
CA PHE A 63 7.61 7.98 3.04
C PHE A 63 6.92 6.85 3.81
N LEU A 64 6.44 5.84 3.12
CA LEU A 64 5.73 4.72 3.74
C LEU A 64 6.66 3.88 4.61
N GLU A 65 7.87 3.63 4.15
CA GLU A 65 8.84 2.87 4.95
C GLU A 65 9.22 3.61 6.22
N ASP A 66 9.36 4.91 6.15
CA ASP A 66 9.63 5.74 7.32
C ASP A 66 8.43 5.76 8.27
N LEU A 67 7.22 5.88 7.71
CA LEU A 67 5.99 5.92 8.48
C LEU A 67 5.75 4.65 9.30
N PHE A 68 5.99 3.49 8.70
CA PHE A 68 5.75 2.20 9.35
C PHE A 68 7.00 1.62 9.99
N GLU A 69 8.17 2.22 9.78
CA GLU A 69 9.46 1.71 10.23
C GLU A 69 9.65 0.25 9.81
N ARG A 70 9.28 -0.03 8.55
CA ARG A 70 9.28 -1.38 8.01
C ARG A 70 9.40 -1.31 6.50
N LYS A 71 9.95 -2.38 5.90
CA LYS A 71 10.04 -2.47 4.46
C LYS A 71 8.64 -2.56 3.84
N VAL A 72 8.42 -1.79 2.78
CA VAL A 72 7.15 -1.74 2.07
C VAL A 72 7.35 -2.22 0.65
N ASP A 73 6.54 -3.18 0.23
CA ASP A 73 6.47 -3.63 -1.15
C ASP A 73 5.29 -2.91 -1.80
N LEU A 74 5.60 -1.86 -2.55
CA LEU A 74 4.59 -1.00 -3.17
C LEU A 74 4.40 -1.37 -4.63
N VAL A 75 3.25 -1.95 -4.94
CA VAL A 75 2.91 -2.39 -6.29
C VAL A 75 1.91 -1.41 -6.88
N THR A 76 2.19 -0.91 -8.10
CA THR A 76 1.23 -0.07 -8.80
C THR A 76 0.20 -0.94 -9.52
N ALA A 77 -1.05 -0.49 -9.55
CA ALA A 77 -2.14 -1.24 -10.18
C ALA A 77 -1.84 -1.57 -11.65
N LYS A 78 -1.16 -0.65 -12.35
CA LYS A 78 -0.83 -0.84 -13.77
C LYS A 78 0.23 -1.92 -14.00
N SER A 79 1.09 -2.20 -13.03
CA SER A 79 2.18 -3.16 -13.19
C SER A 79 1.82 -4.57 -12.74
N VAL A 80 0.62 -4.77 -12.22
CA VAL A 80 0.16 -6.12 -11.84
C VAL A 80 -0.05 -6.97 -13.08
N LYS A 81 0.60 -8.13 -13.12
CA LYS A 81 0.46 -9.06 -14.23
C LYS A 81 -0.99 -9.56 -14.32
N PRO A 82 -1.58 -9.66 -15.53
CA PRO A 82 -2.97 -10.07 -15.68
C PRO A 82 -3.36 -11.36 -14.96
N ARG A 83 -2.45 -12.34 -14.92
CA ARG A 83 -2.74 -13.62 -14.25
C ARG A 83 -2.81 -13.51 -12.73
N LEU A 84 -2.14 -12.49 -12.14
CA LEU A 84 -2.13 -12.27 -10.70
C LEU A 84 -3.22 -11.31 -10.26
N LYS A 85 -3.74 -10.51 -11.17
CA LYS A 85 -4.72 -9.48 -10.88
C LYS A 85 -5.96 -9.99 -10.14
N PRO A 86 -6.61 -11.10 -10.56
CA PRO A 86 -7.78 -11.60 -9.84
C PRO A 86 -7.48 -11.99 -8.39
N TYR A 87 -6.29 -12.55 -8.14
CA TYR A 87 -5.90 -12.96 -6.79
C TYR A 87 -5.70 -11.75 -5.88
N ILE A 88 -5.01 -10.74 -6.39
CA ILE A 88 -4.75 -9.51 -5.64
C ILE A 88 -6.05 -8.75 -5.39
N GLU A 89 -6.89 -8.59 -6.40
CA GLU A 89 -8.17 -7.88 -6.28
C GLU A 89 -9.11 -8.55 -5.27
N LYS A 90 -9.06 -9.87 -5.18
CA LYS A 90 -9.88 -10.62 -4.25
C LYS A 90 -9.43 -10.43 -2.79
N GLU A 91 -8.14 -10.23 -2.59
CA GLU A 91 -7.53 -10.12 -1.25
C GLU A 91 -7.42 -8.69 -0.75
N VAL A 92 -7.23 -7.72 -1.66
CA VAL A 92 -6.91 -6.35 -1.28
C VAL A 92 -8.02 -5.69 -0.48
N GLU A 93 -7.62 -4.98 0.58
CA GLU A 93 -8.54 -4.15 1.37
C GLU A 93 -8.12 -2.70 1.22
N TYR A 94 -8.95 -1.94 0.54
CA TYR A 94 -8.67 -0.53 0.26
C TYR A 94 -8.94 0.36 1.45
N VAL A 95 -8.17 1.45 1.54
CA VAL A 95 -8.41 2.50 2.53
C VAL A 95 -9.51 3.41 2.00
N ALA A 96 -10.53 3.63 2.83
CA ALA A 96 -11.67 4.47 2.43
C ALA A 96 -11.31 5.95 2.43
N ASN A 97 -12.00 6.71 1.58
CA ASN A 97 -11.95 8.19 1.56
C ASN A 97 -10.57 8.78 1.25
N LEU A 98 -9.84 8.15 0.38
CA LEU A 98 -8.65 8.77 -0.22
C LEU A 98 -9.02 9.62 -1.43
#